data_21137083a70263bd4ce18ec3bd20e5c9
#
_entry.id   21137083a70263bd4ce18ec3bd20e5c9
#
_cell.length_a   1.000
_cell.length_b   1.000
_cell.length_c   1.000
_cell.angle_alpha   90.00
_cell.angle_beta   90.00
_cell.angle_gamma   90.00
#
_symmetry.space_group_name_H-M   'P 1'
#
loop_
_entity.id
_entity.type
_entity.pdbx_description
1 polymer ?
#
loop_
_entity_poly.entity_id
_entity_poly.type
_entity_poly.pdbx_seq_one_letter_code
_entity_poly.pdbx_strand_id
1 'polypeptide(L)' 'MLDAQKSYYVQAIWDAEAEVWYSESDIPGLVIEADTLGEFEQLMMKLAPEMLAENEHVHDAKIPVDFKVHDRRQFAVG' A
#
# COMPACT_ATOMS: atom_id res chain seq x y z
N MET A 1 -9.41 7.62 -29.10
CA MET A 1 -8.85 6.51 -28.38
C MET A 1 -8.83 6.79 -26.89
N LEU A 2 -9.29 5.89 -26.19
CA LEU A 2 -9.39 6.05 -24.77
C LEU A 2 -8.21 5.35 -24.08
N ASP A 3 -7.51 6.08 -23.29
CA ASP A 3 -6.39 5.49 -22.56
C ASP A 3 -6.89 4.61 -21.45
N ALA A 4 -6.25 3.48 -21.31
CA ALA A 4 -6.49 2.65 -20.16
C ALA A 4 -6.09 3.44 -18.93
N GLN A 5 -6.97 3.47 -17.95
CA GLN A 5 -6.66 4.12 -16.70
C GLN A 5 -5.58 3.33 -16.00
N LYS A 6 -4.51 4.03 -15.60
CA LYS A 6 -3.44 3.38 -14.89
C LYS A 6 -3.92 2.99 -13.51
N SER A 7 -3.54 1.80 -13.08
CA SER A 7 -3.86 1.33 -11.74
C SER A 7 -2.57 1.08 -10.97
N TYR A 8 -2.68 1.05 -9.67
CA TYR A 8 -1.55 0.89 -8.79
C TYR A 8 -1.87 -0.17 -7.75
N TYR A 9 -0.87 -0.56 -6.99
CA TYR A 9 -1.11 -1.46 -5.88
C TYR A 9 -0.32 -1.02 -4.66
N VAL A 10 -0.83 -1.42 -3.49
CA VAL A 10 -0.13 -1.28 -2.23
C VAL A 10 -0.27 -2.62 -1.52
N GLN A 11 0.83 -3.16 -1.06
CA GLN A 11 0.82 -4.40 -0.30
C GLN A 11 1.36 -4.14 1.09
N ALA A 12 0.63 -4.57 2.10
CA ALA A 12 1.07 -4.52 3.48
C ALA A 12 1.71 -5.86 3.81
N ILE A 13 2.96 -5.85 4.23
CA ILE A 13 3.71 -7.06 4.53
C ILE A 13 4.11 -7.04 6.00
N TRP A 14 3.82 -8.13 6.69
CA TRP A 14 4.20 -8.26 8.09
C TRP A 14 5.65 -8.70 8.20
N ASP A 15 6.45 -7.93 8.92
CA ASP A 15 7.83 -8.27 9.23
C ASP A 15 7.86 -8.77 10.67
N ALA A 16 7.99 -10.08 10.84
CA ALA A 16 7.91 -10.70 12.15
C ALA A 16 9.10 -10.33 13.04
N GLU A 17 10.25 -10.04 12.45
CA GLU A 17 11.42 -9.64 13.22
C GLU A 17 11.28 -8.25 13.79
N ALA A 18 10.88 -7.32 12.95
CA ALA A 18 10.72 -5.92 13.36
C ALA A 18 9.36 -5.67 14.01
N GLU A 19 8.42 -6.60 13.85
CA GLU A 19 7.06 -6.50 14.38
C GLU A 19 6.36 -5.26 13.86
N VAL A 20 6.47 -5.05 12.56
CA VAL A 20 5.80 -3.95 11.89
C VAL A 20 5.22 -4.41 10.56
N TRP A 21 4.24 -3.65 10.08
CA TRP A 21 3.73 -3.76 8.72
C TRP A 21 4.47 -2.75 7.86
N TYR A 22 5.01 -3.20 6.74
CA TYR A 22 5.67 -2.28 5.83
C TYR A 22 5.07 -2.41 4.43
N SER A 23 5.31 -1.39 3.61
CA SER A 23 4.67 -1.31 2.31
C SER A 23 5.55 -1.80 1.18
N GLU A 24 4.91 -2.46 0.22
CA GLU A 24 5.46 -2.66 -1.11
C GLU A 24 4.44 -2.09 -2.08
N SER A 25 4.89 -1.24 -2.99
CA SER A 25 3.95 -0.51 -3.83
C SER A 25 4.66 -0.02 -5.09
N ASP A 26 3.88 0.12 -6.18
CA ASP A 26 4.38 0.76 -7.39
C ASP A 26 4.03 2.24 -7.43
N ILE A 27 3.47 2.79 -6.35
CA ILE A 27 3.27 4.24 -6.27
C ILE A 27 4.60 4.88 -5.89
N PRO A 28 5.16 5.73 -6.77
CA PRO A 28 6.47 6.32 -6.47
C PRO A 28 6.46 7.14 -5.20
N GLY A 29 7.47 6.91 -4.37
CA GLY A 29 7.63 7.68 -3.14
C GLY A 29 6.80 7.20 -1.97
N LEU A 30 5.93 6.23 -2.16
CA LEU A 30 5.07 5.75 -1.08
C LEU A 30 5.84 4.76 -0.21
N VAL A 31 6.07 5.13 1.05
CA VAL A 31 6.69 4.27 2.04
C VAL A 31 5.85 4.34 3.31
N ILE A 32 5.39 3.19 3.77
CA ILE A 32 4.57 3.11 4.97
C ILE A 32 5.16 2.07 5.91
N GLU A 33 5.17 2.40 7.19
CA GLU A 33 5.55 1.47 8.23
C GLU A 33 4.64 1.74 9.43
N ALA A 34 4.05 0.70 9.97
CA ALA A 34 3.08 0.86 11.05
C ALA A 34 3.07 -0.36 11.95
N ASP A 35 2.72 -0.15 13.22
CA ASP A 35 2.65 -1.23 14.19
C ASP A 35 1.43 -2.12 14.00
N THR A 36 0.37 -1.57 13.46
CA THR A 36 -0.87 -2.33 13.22
C THR A 36 -1.31 -2.17 11.79
N LEU A 37 -2.09 -3.15 11.32
CA LEU A 37 -2.63 -3.08 9.97
C LEU A 37 -3.61 -1.91 9.83
N GLY A 38 -4.36 -1.62 10.88
CA GLY A 38 -5.28 -0.48 10.86
C GLY A 38 -4.55 0.83 10.68
N GLU A 39 -3.44 1.02 11.39
CA GLU A 39 -2.61 2.21 11.20
C GLU A 39 -2.03 2.29 9.81
N PHE A 40 -1.58 1.13 9.29
CA PHE A 40 -1.08 1.07 7.94
C PHE A 40 -2.13 1.57 6.95
N GLU A 41 -3.35 1.08 7.09
CA GLU A 41 -4.44 1.47 6.20
C GLU A 41 -4.71 2.97 6.27
N GLN A 42 -4.72 3.53 7.48
CA GLN A 42 -4.95 4.96 7.64
C GLN A 42 -3.86 5.78 6.97
N LEU A 43 -2.61 5.36 7.14
CA LEU A 43 -1.49 6.04 6.49
C LEU A 43 -1.58 5.92 4.97
N MET A 44 -1.96 4.76 4.48
CA MET A 44 -2.13 4.55 3.05
C MET A 44 -3.19 5.49 2.48
N MET A 45 -4.33 5.59 3.16
CA MET A 45 -5.42 6.45 2.69
C MET A 45 -5.02 7.92 2.65
N LYS A 46 -4.08 8.31 3.48
CA LYS A 46 -3.58 9.68 3.51
C LYS A 46 -2.46 9.89 2.49
N LEU A 47 -1.49 9.00 2.50
CA LEU A 47 -0.23 9.23 1.76
C LEU A 47 -0.33 8.84 0.28
N ALA A 48 -1.09 7.81 -0.06
CA ALA A 48 -1.16 7.37 -1.45
C ALA A 48 -1.68 8.46 -2.37
N PRO A 49 -2.78 9.15 -2.02
CA PRO A 49 -3.23 10.25 -2.89
C PRO A 49 -2.21 11.36 -3.01
N GLU A 50 -1.49 11.67 -1.92
CA GLU A 50 -0.46 12.71 -1.96
C GLU A 50 0.68 12.34 -2.91
N MET A 51 1.13 11.09 -2.82
CA MET A 51 2.22 10.65 -3.68
C MET A 51 1.81 10.56 -5.13
N LEU A 52 0.58 10.16 -5.39
CA LEU A 52 0.07 10.14 -6.76
C LEU A 52 0.00 11.56 -7.34
N ALA A 53 -0.45 12.52 -6.53
CA ALA A 53 -0.53 13.90 -7.00
C ALA A 53 0.86 14.48 -7.25
N GLU A 54 1.81 14.21 -6.37
CA GLU A 54 3.15 14.79 -6.47
C GLU A 54 4.02 14.11 -7.50
N ASN A 55 3.99 12.78 -7.54
CA ASN A 55 4.96 12.04 -8.34
C ASN A 55 4.39 11.51 -9.66
N GLU A 56 3.08 11.39 -9.76
CA GLU A 56 2.45 10.94 -10.99
C GLU A 56 1.56 12.02 -11.61
N HIS A 57 1.51 13.18 -10.99
CA HIS A 57 0.75 14.34 -11.50
C HIS A 57 -0.73 14.01 -11.74
N VAL A 58 -1.30 13.21 -10.84
CA VAL A 58 -2.70 12.83 -10.93
C VAL A 58 -3.52 13.77 -10.07
N HIS A 59 -4.47 14.45 -10.69
CA HIS A 59 -5.33 15.40 -9.99
C HIS A 59 -6.78 15.20 -10.43
N ASP A 60 -7.70 15.37 -9.50
CA ASP A 60 -9.13 15.36 -9.79
C ASP A 60 -9.58 14.09 -10.50
N ALA A 61 -8.98 12.97 -10.13
CA ALA A 61 -9.29 11.70 -10.75
C ALA A 61 -9.43 10.62 -9.68
N LYS A 62 -10.20 9.60 -10.02
CA LYS A 62 -10.31 8.43 -9.16
C LYS A 62 -9.43 7.34 -9.74
N ILE A 63 -8.43 6.94 -8.98
CA ILE A 63 -7.43 5.99 -9.44
C ILE A 63 -7.63 4.70 -8.67
N PRO A 64 -7.77 3.56 -9.36
CA PRO A 64 -7.88 2.28 -8.64
C PRO A 64 -6.55 1.91 -8.03
N VAL A 65 -6.59 1.53 -6.77
CA VAL A 65 -5.42 1.05 -6.04
C VAL A 65 -5.82 -0.26 -5.38
N ASP A 66 -5.14 -1.33 -5.76
CA ASP A 66 -5.39 -2.63 -5.16
C ASP A 66 -4.62 -2.72 -3.85
N PHE A 67 -5.33 -3.03 -2.78
CA PHE A 67 -4.72 -3.19 -1.47
C PHE A 67 -4.66 -4.65 -1.12
N LYS A 68 -3.44 -5.14 -0.87
CA LYS A 68 -3.20 -6.54 -0.55
C LYS A 68 -2.49 -6.65 0.78
N VAL A 69 -2.79 -7.73 1.49
CA VAL A 69 -2.14 -8.00 2.78
C VAL A 69 -1.42 -9.33 2.67
N HIS A 70 -0.17 -9.35 3.10
CA HIS A 70 0.61 -10.57 3.09
C HIS A 70 1.18 -10.84 4.49
N ASP A 71 0.83 -11.98 5.05
CA ASP A 71 1.30 -12.40 6.36
C ASP A 71 1.44 -13.91 6.34
N ARG A 72 2.62 -14.39 6.69
CA ARG A 72 2.87 -15.83 6.74
C ARG A 72 2.85 -16.28 8.18
N ARG A 73 2.06 -17.29 8.42
CA ARG A 73 1.95 -17.89 9.74
C ARG A 73 2.35 -19.35 9.70
N GLN A 74 2.91 -19.82 10.79
CA GLN A 74 3.28 -21.22 10.93
C GLN A 74 2.44 -21.83 12.03
N PHE A 75 1.88 -22.99 11.73
CA PHE A 75 1.05 -23.69 12.70
C PHE A 75 1.72 -25.02 13.03
N ALA A 76 1.78 -25.34 14.31
CA ALA A 76 2.21 -26.66 14.75
C ALA A 76 1.05 -27.62 14.54
N VAL A 77 1.32 -28.71 13.82
CA VAL A 77 0.30 -29.72 13.54
C VAL A 77 0.77 -31.02 14.15
N GLY A 78 0.01 -31.54 15.10
CA GLY A 78 0.37 -32.75 15.81
C GLY A 78 -0.11 -34.03 15.19
#